data_c35d8db4fa624400c1de90475dab3d96
#
_entry.id   c35d8db4fa624400c1de90475dab3d96
#
_cell.length_a   1.000
_cell.length_b   1.000
_cell.length_c   1.000
_cell.angle_alpha   90.00
_cell.angle_beta   90.00
_cell.angle_gamma   90.00
#
_symmetry.space_group_name_H-M   'P 1'
#
loop_
_entity.id
_entity.type
_entity.pdbx_description
1 polymer ?
#
loop_
_entity_poly.entity_id
_entity_poly.type
_entity_poly.pdbx_seq_one_letter_code
_entity_poly.pdbx_strand_id
1 'polypeptide(L)'
;MWTAAKAPSLAEIEVMAHAIFERLPNSFRDLCEGVIIRVEDFPTEEVLDEMQAESEFDLLGLFQGVGLPSRSHDDIARLPNMIWLYRRPMLDYWAEHDETLGRIVRHVLIHEIGHHFGLSDDDMAAIEATAD
;
A
#
# COMPACT_ATOMS: atom_id res chain seq x y z
N MET A 1 -28.59 -12.23 -3.93
CA MET A 1 -27.70 -11.11 -4.22
C MET A 1 -26.29 -11.37 -3.69
N TRP A 2 -26.12 -11.58 -2.39
CA TRP A 2 -24.79 -11.83 -1.83
C TRP A 2 -24.34 -13.28 -1.96
N THR A 3 -25.24 -14.19 -2.23
CA THR A 3 -24.93 -15.62 -2.31
C THR A 3 -23.91 -15.98 -3.39
N ALA A 4 -23.79 -15.17 -4.43
CA ALA A 4 -22.84 -15.41 -5.51
C ALA A 4 -21.57 -14.57 -5.37
N ALA A 5 -21.49 -13.73 -4.33
CA ALA A 5 -20.35 -12.85 -4.14
C ALA A 5 -19.13 -13.63 -3.66
N LYS A 6 -17.98 -13.26 -4.19
CA LYS A 6 -16.71 -13.83 -3.76
C LYS A 6 -15.81 -12.71 -3.26
N ALA A 7 -14.95 -13.04 -2.33
CA ALA A 7 -13.95 -12.07 -1.90
C ALA A 7 -13.01 -11.75 -3.08
N PRO A 8 -12.54 -10.50 -3.20
CA PRO A 8 -11.61 -10.15 -4.26
C PRO A 8 -10.34 -10.99 -4.18
N SER A 9 -9.86 -11.43 -5.33
CA SER A 9 -8.63 -12.20 -5.44
C SER A 9 -7.39 -11.30 -5.34
N LEU A 10 -6.23 -11.92 -5.21
CA LEU A 10 -4.96 -11.19 -5.27
C LEU A 10 -4.86 -10.38 -6.55
N ALA A 11 -5.17 -10.99 -7.69
CA ALA A 11 -5.10 -10.31 -8.97
C ALA A 11 -6.09 -9.15 -9.07
N GLU A 12 -7.29 -9.32 -8.53
CA GLU A 12 -8.29 -8.27 -8.56
C GLU A 12 -7.90 -7.08 -7.72
N ILE A 13 -7.31 -7.33 -6.55
CA ILE A 13 -6.82 -6.25 -5.69
C ILE A 13 -5.65 -5.54 -6.36
N GLU A 14 -4.77 -6.27 -7.03
CA GLU A 14 -3.65 -5.65 -7.74
C GLU A 14 -4.13 -4.72 -8.85
N VAL A 15 -5.09 -5.16 -9.65
CA VAL A 15 -5.69 -4.32 -10.69
C VAL A 15 -6.34 -3.07 -10.08
N MET A 16 -7.08 -3.25 -8.99
CA MET A 16 -7.70 -2.14 -8.29
C MET A 16 -6.65 -1.13 -7.79
N ALA A 17 -5.58 -1.64 -7.18
CA ALA A 17 -4.53 -0.79 -6.64
C ALA A 17 -3.84 0.03 -7.72
N HIS A 18 -3.55 -0.58 -8.86
CA HIS A 18 -2.96 0.14 -9.99
C HIS A 18 -3.89 1.24 -10.50
N ALA A 19 -5.17 0.93 -10.64
CA ALA A 19 -6.15 1.92 -11.11
C ALA A 19 -6.27 3.09 -10.13
N ILE A 20 -6.25 2.80 -8.84
CA ILE A 20 -6.31 3.84 -7.81
C ILE A 20 -5.04 4.70 -7.84
N PHE A 21 -3.88 4.05 -7.93
CA PHE A 21 -2.60 4.76 -7.96
C PHE A 21 -2.54 5.74 -9.14
N GLU A 22 -2.99 5.32 -10.31
CA GLU A 22 -2.98 6.16 -11.51
C GLU A 22 -3.86 7.40 -11.36
N ARG A 23 -4.81 7.40 -10.44
CA ARG A 23 -5.68 8.54 -10.20
C ARG A 23 -5.17 9.48 -9.12
N LEU A 24 -4.10 9.13 -8.45
CA LEU A 24 -3.52 10.00 -7.44
C LEU A 24 -2.86 11.20 -8.12
N PRO A 25 -2.72 12.35 -7.40
CA PRO A 25 -2.11 13.53 -8.00
C PRO A 25 -0.72 13.27 -8.55
N ASN A 26 -0.39 13.90 -9.67
CA ASN A 26 0.90 13.73 -10.32
C ASN A 26 2.06 14.01 -9.37
N SER A 27 1.96 15.04 -8.57
CA SER A 27 3.03 15.39 -7.62
C SER A 27 3.29 14.29 -6.62
N PHE A 28 2.26 13.55 -6.23
CA PHE A 28 2.41 12.43 -5.33
C PHE A 28 3.02 11.22 -6.05
N ARG A 29 2.51 10.89 -7.23
CA ARG A 29 3.02 9.77 -8.02
C ARG A 29 4.48 9.95 -8.41
N ASP A 30 4.90 11.19 -8.63
CA ASP A 30 6.28 11.50 -9.01
C ASP A 30 7.28 11.17 -7.88
N LEU A 31 6.83 11.10 -6.63
CA LEU A 31 7.68 10.70 -5.52
C LEU A 31 8.18 9.26 -5.65
N CYS A 32 7.39 8.40 -6.26
CA CYS A 32 7.70 6.98 -6.36
C CYS A 32 7.63 6.49 -7.79
N GLU A 33 8.28 7.21 -8.67
CA GLU A 33 8.33 6.83 -10.07
C GLU A 33 8.87 5.41 -10.22
N GLY A 34 8.20 4.61 -11.05
CA GLY A 34 8.58 3.24 -11.27
C GLY A 34 8.21 2.29 -10.15
N VAL A 35 7.33 2.70 -9.24
CA VAL A 35 6.92 1.83 -8.14
C VAL A 35 6.26 0.55 -8.66
N ILE A 36 6.60 -0.56 -8.03
CA ILE A 36 5.96 -1.84 -8.31
C ILE A 36 4.99 -2.15 -7.18
N ILE A 37 3.76 -2.45 -7.53
CA ILE A 37 2.72 -2.82 -6.57
C ILE A 37 2.55 -4.33 -6.60
N ARG A 38 2.63 -4.97 -5.44
CA ARG A 38 2.43 -6.41 -5.29
C ARG A 38 1.41 -6.68 -4.21
N VAL A 39 0.63 -7.74 -4.40
CA VAL A 39 -0.37 -8.16 -3.43
C VAL A 39 -0.10 -9.59 -3.01
N GLU A 40 -0.05 -9.81 -1.70
CA GLU A 40 0.11 -11.14 -1.09
C GLU A 40 -0.97 -11.32 -0.05
N ASP A 41 -1.24 -12.56 0.35
CA ASP A 41 -2.25 -12.78 1.37
C ASP A 41 -1.81 -12.25 2.74
N PHE A 42 -0.57 -12.51 3.12
CA PHE A 42 -0.03 -12.08 4.41
C PHE A 42 1.41 -11.64 4.27
N PRO A 43 1.89 -10.78 5.18
CA PRO A 43 3.32 -10.50 5.27
C PRO A 43 4.09 -11.78 5.60
N THR A 44 5.36 -11.83 5.20
CA THR A 44 6.24 -12.91 5.64
C THR A 44 6.56 -12.77 7.12
N GLU A 45 7.00 -13.85 7.75
CA GLU A 45 7.43 -13.77 9.16
C GLU A 45 8.58 -12.79 9.33
N GLU A 46 9.47 -12.71 8.36
CA GLU A 46 10.58 -11.79 8.39
C GLU A 46 10.11 -10.34 8.47
N VAL A 47 9.11 -9.99 7.65
CA VAL A 47 8.51 -8.65 7.67
C VAL A 47 7.82 -8.39 9.00
N LEU A 48 7.06 -9.37 9.49
CA LEU A 48 6.37 -9.23 10.77
C LEU A 48 7.34 -8.97 11.91
N ASP A 49 8.47 -9.67 11.93
CA ASP A 49 9.51 -9.48 12.92
C ASP A 49 10.15 -8.10 12.82
N GLU A 50 10.50 -7.67 11.61
CA GLU A 50 11.10 -6.35 11.40
C GLU A 50 10.18 -5.23 11.83
N MET A 51 8.89 -5.38 11.58
CA MET A 51 7.89 -4.36 11.90
C MET A 51 7.37 -4.49 13.33
N GLN A 52 7.82 -5.49 14.06
CA GLN A 52 7.37 -5.74 15.43
C GLN A 52 5.86 -5.91 15.53
N ALA A 53 5.29 -6.56 14.53
CA ALA A 53 3.86 -6.83 14.49
C ALA A 53 3.50 -7.95 15.45
N GLU A 54 2.42 -7.79 16.18
CA GLU A 54 1.95 -8.82 17.11
C GLU A 54 1.14 -9.90 16.40
N SER A 55 0.54 -9.56 15.27
CA SER A 55 -0.30 -10.44 14.49
C SER A 55 -0.06 -10.22 13.01
N GLU A 56 -0.25 -11.27 12.22
CA GLU A 56 -0.18 -11.15 10.76
C GLU A 56 -1.25 -10.26 10.18
N PHE A 57 -2.30 -9.92 10.95
CA PHE A 57 -3.35 -9.01 10.53
C PHE A 57 -3.04 -7.54 10.84
N ASP A 58 -1.94 -7.25 11.51
CA ASP A 58 -1.62 -5.88 11.93
C ASP A 58 -1.12 -4.99 10.79
N LEU A 59 -0.61 -5.58 9.71
CA LEU A 59 -0.09 -4.81 8.58
C LEU A 59 -1.01 -4.94 7.38
N LEU A 60 -1.51 -3.82 6.88
CA LEU A 60 -2.30 -3.78 5.66
C LEU A 60 -1.45 -3.57 4.43
N GLY A 61 -0.27 -2.98 4.59
CA GLY A 61 0.66 -2.74 3.51
C GLY A 61 2.05 -2.38 4.02
N LEU A 62 3.00 -2.31 3.10
CA LEU A 62 4.38 -1.99 3.43
C LEU A 62 5.06 -1.38 2.21
N PHE A 63 5.77 -0.27 2.41
CA PHE A 63 6.60 0.31 1.37
C PHE A 63 8.05 -0.08 1.60
N GLN A 64 8.67 -0.63 0.56
CA GLN A 64 10.10 -0.94 0.56
C GLN A 64 10.78 -0.02 -0.44
N GLY A 65 11.35 1.04 0.07
CA GLY A 65 12.01 2.00 -0.77
C GLY A 65 13.50 1.79 -0.81
N VAL A 66 14.12 2.35 -1.82
CA VAL A 66 15.56 2.20 -2.03
C VAL A 66 16.26 3.54 -2.06
N GLY A 67 15.73 4.62 -2.09
CA GLY A 67 16.37 5.92 -2.25
C GLY A 67 16.98 6.51 -0.98
N LEU A 68 17.27 5.72 0.04
CA LEU A 68 17.78 6.27 1.29
C LEU A 68 19.27 6.50 1.24
N PRO A 69 19.76 7.63 1.78
CA PRO A 69 21.17 8.00 1.69
C PRO A 69 22.15 7.01 2.30
N SER A 70 21.70 6.21 3.23
CA SER A 70 22.54 5.25 3.92
C SER A 70 22.87 4.00 3.10
N ARG A 71 22.28 3.86 1.93
CA ARG A 71 22.49 2.70 1.10
C ARG A 71 23.68 2.82 0.20
N SER A 72 24.23 1.66 -0.18
CA SER A 72 25.27 1.60 -1.19
C SER A 72 24.72 2.06 -2.54
N HIS A 73 25.49 2.87 -3.26
CA HIS A 73 25.08 3.41 -4.55
C HIS A 73 24.76 2.34 -5.58
N ASP A 74 25.59 1.32 -5.64
CA ASP A 74 25.47 0.29 -6.69
C ASP A 74 24.20 -0.55 -6.51
N ASP A 75 23.83 -0.82 -5.28
CA ASP A 75 22.64 -1.62 -5.00
C ASP A 75 21.37 -0.80 -5.15
N ILE A 76 21.39 0.44 -4.70
CA ILE A 76 20.22 1.32 -4.73
C ILE A 76 19.73 1.55 -6.15
N ALA A 77 20.65 1.77 -7.07
CA ALA A 77 20.31 2.17 -8.44
C ALA A 77 19.57 1.08 -9.21
N ARG A 78 19.59 -0.16 -8.72
CA ARG A 78 19.02 -1.31 -9.42
C ARG A 78 17.74 -1.83 -8.84
N LEU A 79 17.39 -1.43 -7.62
CA LEU A 79 16.20 -1.94 -6.95
C LEU A 79 15.05 -0.95 -7.11
N PRO A 80 13.90 -1.42 -7.56
CA PRO A 80 12.73 -0.55 -7.65
C PRO A 80 12.14 -0.27 -6.29
N ASN A 81 11.40 0.82 -6.19
CA ASN A 81 10.51 1.03 -5.05
C ASN A 81 9.36 0.03 -5.17
N MET A 82 9.02 -0.58 -4.06
CA MET A 82 7.93 -1.55 -4.02
C MET A 82 6.93 -1.20 -2.94
N ILE A 83 5.66 -1.42 -3.25
CA ILE A 83 4.64 -1.36 -2.23
C ILE A 83 3.92 -2.71 -2.19
N TRP A 84 3.83 -3.26 -1.00
CA TRP A 84 3.13 -4.51 -0.74
C TRP A 84 1.77 -4.21 -0.15
N LEU A 85 0.75 -4.91 -0.62
CA LEU A 85 -0.58 -4.86 -0.02
C LEU A 85 -0.91 -6.28 0.44
N TYR A 86 -1.49 -6.39 1.61
CA TYR A 86 -1.78 -7.69 2.21
C TYR A 86 -3.27 -7.92 2.22
N ARG A 87 -3.69 -8.86 1.38
CA ARG A 87 -5.10 -9.13 1.09
C ARG A 87 -5.91 -9.48 2.33
N ARG A 88 -5.45 -10.45 3.12
CA ARG A 88 -6.22 -10.93 4.27
C ARG A 88 -6.34 -9.88 5.36
N PRO A 89 -5.29 -9.17 5.74
CA PRO A 89 -5.45 -8.04 6.66
C PRO A 89 -6.38 -6.96 6.14
N MET A 90 -6.33 -6.62 4.85
CA MET A 90 -7.23 -5.61 4.30
C MET A 90 -8.67 -6.07 4.30
N LEU A 91 -8.93 -7.33 3.96
CA LEU A 91 -10.29 -7.87 3.98
C LEU A 91 -10.85 -7.95 5.40
N ASP A 92 -10.00 -8.29 6.37
CA ASP A 92 -10.39 -8.31 7.77
C ASP A 92 -10.77 -6.90 8.26
N TYR A 93 -9.94 -5.93 7.93
CA TYR A 93 -10.21 -4.53 8.25
C TYR A 93 -11.52 -4.06 7.61
N TRP A 94 -11.71 -4.39 6.34
CA TRP A 94 -12.91 -4.04 5.60
C TRP A 94 -14.16 -4.63 6.23
N ALA A 95 -14.08 -5.88 6.67
CA ALA A 95 -15.23 -6.54 7.30
C ALA A 95 -15.65 -5.87 8.61
N GLU A 96 -14.72 -5.22 9.29
CA GLU A 96 -14.98 -4.61 10.59
C GLU A 96 -15.33 -3.11 10.52
N HIS A 97 -15.18 -2.50 9.36
CA HIS A 97 -15.38 -1.06 9.22
C HIS A 97 -16.44 -0.74 8.17
N ASP A 98 -17.11 0.37 8.34
CA ASP A 98 -18.10 0.85 7.39
C ASP A 98 -17.41 1.72 6.33
N GLU A 99 -16.64 1.05 5.47
CA GLU A 99 -15.85 1.72 4.46
C GLU A 99 -15.78 0.88 3.19
N THR A 100 -15.61 1.50 2.03
CA THR A 100 -15.43 0.74 0.80
C THR A 100 -14.03 0.18 0.71
N LEU A 101 -13.89 -0.96 0.07
CA LEU A 101 -12.56 -1.56 -0.12
C LEU A 101 -11.65 -0.63 -0.93
N GLY A 102 -12.20 0.06 -1.94
CA GLY A 102 -11.41 1.00 -2.73
C GLY A 102 -10.82 2.11 -1.88
N ARG A 103 -11.57 2.62 -0.91
CA ARG A 103 -11.06 3.66 -0.01
C ARG A 103 -9.97 3.13 0.92
N ILE A 104 -10.12 1.89 1.36
CA ILE A 104 -9.10 1.26 2.20
C ILE A 104 -7.79 1.10 1.42
N VAL A 105 -7.86 0.57 0.20
CA VAL A 105 -6.68 0.41 -0.65
C VAL A 105 -6.01 1.77 -0.90
N ARG A 106 -6.81 2.78 -1.23
CA ARG A 106 -6.29 4.12 -1.47
C ARG A 106 -5.60 4.70 -0.23
N HIS A 107 -6.23 4.54 0.93
CA HIS A 107 -5.65 5.00 2.18
C HIS A 107 -4.31 4.34 2.45
N VAL A 108 -4.22 3.02 2.26
CA VAL A 108 -2.96 2.30 2.48
C VAL A 108 -1.88 2.79 1.52
N LEU A 109 -2.20 2.94 0.24
CA LEU A 109 -1.24 3.44 -0.74
C LEU A 109 -0.71 4.82 -0.36
N ILE A 110 -1.60 5.74 -0.02
CA ILE A 110 -1.20 7.11 0.30
C ILE A 110 -0.34 7.13 1.57
N HIS A 111 -0.73 6.39 2.60
CA HIS A 111 -0.03 6.45 3.88
C HIS A 111 1.31 5.72 3.83
N GLU A 112 1.40 4.58 3.17
CA GLU A 112 2.68 3.88 3.08
C GLU A 112 3.69 4.67 2.24
N ILE A 113 3.26 5.19 1.12
CA ILE A 113 4.14 6.00 0.27
C ILE A 113 4.45 7.32 0.96
N GLY A 114 3.44 7.98 1.50
CA GLY A 114 3.60 9.27 2.14
C GLY A 114 4.56 9.22 3.33
N HIS A 115 4.41 8.25 4.21
CA HIS A 115 5.31 8.08 5.35
C HIS A 115 6.75 7.87 4.90
N HIS A 116 6.95 7.06 3.88
CA HIS A 116 8.29 6.78 3.38
C HIS A 116 9.00 8.07 2.89
N PHE A 117 8.26 8.96 2.26
CA PHE A 117 8.81 10.21 1.72
C PHE A 117 8.64 11.40 2.66
N GLY A 118 8.22 11.16 3.89
CA GLY A 118 8.19 12.19 4.92
C GLY A 118 7.05 13.18 4.83
N LEU A 119 5.94 12.80 4.20
CA LEU A 119 4.77 13.67 4.15
C LEU A 119 4.09 13.75 5.51
N SER A 120 3.55 14.92 5.83
CA SER A 120 2.81 15.10 7.07
C SER A 120 1.43 14.46 6.97
N ASP A 121 0.79 14.27 8.12
CA ASP A 121 -0.59 13.79 8.17
C ASP A 121 -1.52 14.74 7.42
N ASP A 122 -1.28 16.05 7.51
CA ASP A 122 -2.07 17.04 6.79
C ASP A 122 -1.90 16.92 5.29
N ASP A 123 -0.67 16.69 4.82
CA ASP A 123 -0.40 16.50 3.39
C ASP A 123 -1.14 15.28 2.88
N MET A 124 -1.08 14.17 3.63
CA MET A 124 -1.74 12.93 3.21
C MET A 124 -3.25 13.06 3.23
N ALA A 125 -3.80 13.75 4.22
CA ALA A 125 -5.23 14.01 4.29
C ALA A 125 -5.71 14.85 3.10
N ALA A 126 -4.91 15.83 2.68
CA ALA A 126 -5.22 16.64 1.51
C ALA A 126 -5.25 15.79 0.24
N ILE A 127 -4.31 14.88 0.10
CA ILE A 127 -4.26 13.97 -1.05
C ILE A 127 -5.50 13.06 -1.06
N GLU A 128 -5.87 12.51 0.09
CA GLU A 128 -7.07 11.67 0.17
C GLU A 128 -8.33 12.44 -0.18
N ALA A 129 -8.40 13.72 0.15
CA ALA A 129 -9.57 14.53 -0.14
C ALA A 129 -9.75 14.86 -1.62
N THR A 130 -8.68 14.80 -2.41
CA THR A 130 -8.75 15.19 -3.83
C THR A 130 -9.29 14.10 -4.74
N ALA A 131 -9.25 12.87 -4.32
CA ALA A 131 -9.37 11.79 -5.27
C ALA A 131 -10.72 11.10 -5.23
N ASP A 132 -11.72 11.70 -5.75
CA ASP A 132 -12.95 10.96 -6.00
C ASP A 132 -13.41 11.06 -7.43
#